data_f7290cfe63745706f7e76ea17168a406
#
_entry.id   f7290cfe63745706f7e76ea17168a406
#
_cell.length_a   1.000
_cell.length_b   1.000
_cell.length_c   1.000
_cell.angle_alpha   90.00
_cell.angle_beta   90.00
_cell.angle_gamma   90.00
#
_symmetry.space_group_name_H-M   'P 1'
#
loop_
_entity.id
_entity.type
_entity.pdbx_description
1 polymer ?
#
loop_
_entity_poly.entity_id
_entity_poly.type
_entity_poly.pdbx_seq_one_letter_code
_entity_poly.pdbx_strand_id
1 'polypeptide(L)'
;MTVKGLVIWLICALFFLYEFFLRTVLGIFQVPLMNELNLSAVQFAMISSTAYQVIYGLMQIPVGIIADRFQLKRTLLCATLICTLATLGFAFSSGYTSALFYRFLMGLGSSFGFVCLLLAVYDWLPRKNIAFFIGLSQFIGTIGPMLAAGPLNSLLAGHSHNWRSLFLILAGIGAGLACLVLYFVEQNRGREGDFFILSRPSTLRSNVQLLLRQKQVWYIGFYSALVYFTLEYLSENEGISFLVHKGYSHIFSAYLISISWLGYAIGCPFLGYLSDKAQQRKPIMVFSISCVLLSFSAILYLPLSQTALIGCFLMLGLGASGQSIGFAIISEYCQARYLTIGLAFNNSLIMFYSASSAPFIGYLLESKSDYVNPIVHYQKCFSVLIVLVSLGFLLSLGFIKETFCKQVNENTLLK
;
A
#
# COMPACT_ATOMS: atom_id res chain seq x y z
N MET A 1 24.47 5.42 -18.00
CA MET A 1 23.43 4.44 -17.60
C MET A 1 23.66 3.20 -18.44
N THR A 2 23.85 2.05 -17.85
CA THR A 2 24.02 0.80 -18.61
C THR A 2 22.65 0.22 -18.95
N VAL A 3 22.49 -0.33 -20.16
CA VAL A 3 21.24 -1.01 -20.58
C VAL A 3 20.89 -2.11 -19.60
N LYS A 4 21.89 -2.84 -19.11
CA LYS A 4 21.76 -3.89 -18.12
C LYS A 4 21.13 -3.39 -16.79
N GLY A 5 21.62 -2.28 -16.25
CA GLY A 5 21.07 -1.69 -15.03
C GLY A 5 19.61 -1.28 -15.18
N LEU A 6 19.23 -0.75 -16.36
CA LEU A 6 17.86 -0.40 -16.66
C LEU A 6 16.95 -1.64 -16.71
N VAL A 7 17.42 -2.73 -17.34
CA VAL A 7 16.67 -4.00 -17.41
C VAL A 7 16.44 -4.59 -16.01
N ILE A 8 17.47 -4.64 -15.17
CA ILE A 8 17.36 -5.15 -13.80
C ILE A 8 16.38 -4.32 -12.98
N TRP A 9 16.47 -2.99 -13.05
CA TRP A 9 15.53 -2.10 -12.39
C TRP A 9 14.11 -2.30 -12.91
N LEU A 10 13.90 -2.43 -14.22
CA LEU A 10 12.56 -2.64 -14.80
C LEU A 10 11.94 -3.96 -14.32
N ILE A 11 12.72 -5.05 -14.23
CA ILE A 11 12.24 -6.33 -13.69
C ILE A 11 11.80 -6.18 -12.23
N CYS A 12 12.56 -5.46 -11.40
CA CYS A 12 12.17 -5.16 -10.03
C CYS A 12 10.89 -4.29 -9.97
N ALA A 13 10.76 -3.31 -10.85
CA ALA A 13 9.57 -2.46 -10.93
C ALA A 13 8.33 -3.23 -11.39
N LEU A 14 8.49 -4.18 -12.33
CA LEU A 14 7.41 -5.09 -12.75
C LEU A 14 6.99 -6.04 -11.63
N PHE A 15 7.94 -6.55 -10.83
CA PHE A 15 7.60 -7.35 -9.64
C PHE A 15 6.85 -6.50 -8.60
N PHE A 16 7.26 -5.25 -8.38
CA PHE A 16 6.56 -4.32 -7.48
C PHE A 16 5.14 -3.99 -7.97
N LEU A 17 4.95 -3.80 -9.28
CA LEU A 17 3.62 -3.67 -9.89
C LEU A 17 2.78 -4.94 -9.67
N TYR A 18 3.36 -6.11 -9.92
CA TYR A 18 2.69 -7.41 -9.77
C TYR A 18 2.21 -7.66 -8.35
N GLU A 19 3.07 -7.42 -7.35
CA GLU A 19 2.71 -7.64 -5.95
C GLU A 19 1.64 -6.65 -5.47
N PHE A 20 1.71 -5.40 -5.93
CA PHE A 20 0.69 -4.40 -5.59
C PHE A 20 -0.65 -4.67 -6.29
N PHE A 21 -0.63 -5.23 -7.50
CA PHE A 21 -1.81 -5.76 -8.17
C PHE A 21 -2.42 -6.92 -7.37
N LEU A 22 -1.63 -7.91 -6.96
CA LEU A 22 -2.07 -9.04 -6.13
C LEU A 22 -2.70 -8.58 -4.81
N ARG A 23 -2.20 -7.50 -4.23
CA ARG A 23 -2.72 -6.94 -2.99
C ARG A 23 -4.15 -6.47 -3.15
N THR A 24 -4.46 -5.72 -4.22
CA THR A 24 -5.71 -4.98 -4.37
C THR A 24 -6.77 -5.71 -5.20
N VAL A 25 -6.40 -6.73 -5.97
CA VAL A 25 -7.30 -7.40 -6.94
C VAL A 25 -8.53 -8.07 -6.33
N LEU A 26 -8.50 -8.41 -5.03
CA LEU A 26 -9.65 -9.09 -4.40
C LEU A 26 -10.88 -8.21 -4.29
N GLY A 27 -10.72 -6.89 -4.24
CA GLY A 27 -11.85 -5.96 -4.11
C GLY A 27 -12.92 -6.09 -5.20
N ILE A 28 -12.53 -6.44 -6.44
CA ILE A 28 -13.52 -6.65 -7.52
C ILE A 28 -14.22 -8.01 -7.47
N PHE A 29 -13.66 -8.97 -6.73
CA PHE A 29 -14.19 -10.32 -6.59
C PHE A 29 -14.87 -10.56 -5.24
N GLN A 30 -15.14 -9.52 -4.46
CA GLN A 30 -15.74 -9.63 -3.14
C GLN A 30 -16.97 -10.54 -3.15
N VAL A 31 -18.00 -10.21 -3.93
CA VAL A 31 -19.27 -10.96 -3.96
C VAL A 31 -19.07 -12.40 -4.47
N PRO A 32 -18.37 -12.66 -5.59
CA PRO A 32 -18.08 -14.02 -6.05
C PRO A 32 -17.32 -14.86 -5.01
N LEU A 33 -16.30 -14.31 -4.36
CA LEU A 33 -15.51 -15.02 -3.37
C LEU A 33 -16.33 -15.33 -2.10
N MET A 34 -17.08 -14.35 -1.59
CA MET A 34 -17.93 -14.54 -0.42
C MET A 34 -18.97 -15.64 -0.66
N ASN A 35 -19.61 -15.65 -1.84
CA ASN A 35 -20.61 -16.65 -2.17
C ASN A 35 -20.02 -18.04 -2.37
N GLU A 36 -18.89 -18.16 -3.10
CA GLU A 36 -18.31 -19.46 -3.44
C GLU A 36 -17.62 -20.13 -2.24
N LEU A 37 -16.91 -19.35 -1.41
CA LEU A 37 -16.19 -19.84 -0.24
C LEU A 37 -17.01 -19.74 1.06
N ASN A 38 -18.29 -19.32 1.00
CA ASN A 38 -19.20 -19.09 2.14
C ASN A 38 -18.55 -18.20 3.22
N LEU A 39 -18.02 -17.03 2.81
CA LEU A 39 -17.32 -16.11 3.71
C LEU A 39 -18.26 -15.08 4.29
N SER A 40 -18.08 -14.74 5.57
CA SER A 40 -18.63 -13.53 6.14
C SER A 40 -17.82 -12.28 5.72
N ALA A 41 -18.36 -11.07 5.98
CA ALA A 41 -17.64 -9.83 5.67
C ALA A 41 -16.34 -9.71 6.49
N VAL A 42 -16.33 -10.16 7.75
CA VAL A 42 -15.09 -10.26 8.56
C VAL A 42 -14.09 -11.22 7.92
N GLN A 43 -14.53 -12.41 7.51
CA GLN A 43 -13.66 -13.40 6.89
C GLN A 43 -13.11 -12.90 5.55
N PHE A 44 -13.93 -12.19 4.77
CA PHE A 44 -13.45 -11.55 3.54
C PHE A 44 -12.38 -10.50 3.85
N ALA A 45 -12.59 -9.60 4.82
CA ALA A 45 -11.61 -8.59 5.23
C ALA A 45 -10.31 -9.22 5.76
N MET A 46 -10.40 -10.37 6.45
CA MET A 46 -9.23 -11.14 6.88
C MET A 46 -8.40 -11.67 5.71
N ILE A 47 -9.06 -12.12 4.64
CA ILE A 47 -8.39 -12.62 3.43
C ILE A 47 -7.90 -11.45 2.57
N SER A 48 -8.72 -10.43 2.34
CA SER A 48 -8.39 -9.32 1.42
C SER A 48 -7.26 -8.45 1.96
N SER A 49 -7.31 -8.11 3.24
CA SER A 49 -6.39 -7.16 3.87
C SER A 49 -5.50 -7.81 4.93
N THR A 50 -6.08 -8.38 6.00
CA THR A 50 -5.33 -8.73 7.23
C THR A 50 -4.22 -9.73 7.00
N ALA A 51 -4.52 -10.89 6.37
CA ALA A 51 -3.53 -11.97 6.20
C ALA A 51 -2.31 -11.51 5.40
N TYR A 52 -2.54 -10.71 4.37
CA TYR A 52 -1.48 -10.16 3.54
C TYR A 52 -0.68 -9.08 4.28
N GLN A 53 -1.35 -8.13 4.90
CA GLN A 53 -0.74 -6.93 5.45
C GLN A 53 -0.03 -7.17 6.78
N VAL A 54 -0.51 -8.10 7.62
CA VAL A 54 0.18 -8.47 8.86
C VAL A 54 1.57 -9.00 8.57
N ILE A 55 1.69 -9.98 7.68
CA ILE A 55 3.00 -10.54 7.36
C ILE A 55 3.88 -9.56 6.59
N TYR A 56 3.28 -8.78 5.68
CA TYR A 56 3.98 -7.72 4.96
C TYR A 56 4.58 -6.70 5.95
N GLY A 57 3.80 -6.23 6.92
CA GLY A 57 4.26 -5.30 7.96
C GLY A 57 5.34 -5.88 8.88
N LEU A 58 5.18 -7.13 9.33
CA LEU A 58 6.17 -7.84 10.16
C LEU A 58 7.51 -8.00 9.44
N MET A 59 7.46 -8.24 8.14
CA MET A 59 8.65 -8.49 7.32
C MET A 59 9.43 -7.23 6.91
N GLN A 60 8.92 -6.02 7.14
CA GLN A 60 9.60 -4.79 6.68
C GLN A 60 11.05 -4.66 7.18
N ILE A 61 11.31 -4.96 8.45
CA ILE A 61 12.67 -4.94 9.01
C ILE A 61 13.46 -6.20 8.63
N PRO A 62 12.94 -7.44 8.79
CA PRO A 62 13.64 -8.67 8.37
C PRO A 62 14.05 -8.69 6.90
N VAL A 63 13.21 -8.17 6.00
CA VAL A 63 13.49 -8.15 4.56
C VAL A 63 14.77 -7.39 4.24
N GLY A 64 15.02 -6.25 4.87
CA GLY A 64 16.27 -5.51 4.70
C GLY A 64 17.49 -6.37 5.05
N ILE A 65 17.46 -7.07 6.19
CA ILE A 65 18.55 -7.97 6.64
C ILE A 65 18.76 -9.14 5.66
N ILE A 66 17.66 -9.74 5.18
CA ILE A 66 17.70 -10.86 4.24
C ILE A 66 18.28 -10.40 2.91
N ALA A 67 17.86 -9.24 2.42
CA ALA A 67 18.29 -8.68 1.15
C ALA A 67 19.80 -8.34 1.15
N ASP A 68 20.32 -7.80 2.25
CA ASP A 68 21.74 -7.55 2.43
C ASP A 68 22.56 -8.85 2.41
N ARG A 69 22.07 -9.90 3.07
CA ARG A 69 22.78 -11.17 3.19
C ARG A 69 22.77 -12.00 1.92
N PHE A 70 21.62 -12.09 1.23
CA PHE A 70 21.43 -12.98 0.09
C PHE A 70 21.55 -12.28 -1.27
N GLN A 71 21.67 -10.96 -1.27
CA GLN A 71 21.79 -10.09 -2.46
C GLN A 71 20.51 -10.09 -3.33
N LEU A 72 20.44 -9.14 -4.27
CA LEU A 72 19.24 -8.86 -5.06
C LEU A 72 18.65 -10.07 -5.79
N LYS A 73 19.48 -10.80 -6.57
CA LYS A 73 19.00 -11.91 -7.42
C LYS A 73 18.29 -13.00 -6.63
N ARG A 74 18.94 -13.52 -5.59
CA ARG A 74 18.38 -14.63 -4.78
C ARG A 74 17.14 -14.19 -4.02
N THR A 75 17.19 -13.01 -3.44
CA THR A 75 16.09 -12.43 -2.68
C THR A 75 14.87 -12.21 -3.56
N LEU A 76 15.04 -11.56 -4.72
CA LEU A 76 13.96 -11.31 -5.66
C LEU A 76 13.39 -12.61 -6.25
N LEU A 77 14.24 -13.58 -6.58
CA LEU A 77 13.79 -14.87 -7.09
C LEU A 77 12.93 -15.62 -6.06
N CYS A 78 13.40 -15.74 -4.81
CA CYS A 78 12.64 -16.39 -3.74
C CYS A 78 11.29 -15.67 -3.51
N ALA A 79 11.30 -14.34 -3.47
CA ALA A 79 10.10 -13.54 -3.31
C ALA A 79 9.09 -13.80 -4.44
N THR A 80 9.55 -13.76 -5.69
CA THR A 80 8.71 -14.00 -6.88
C THR A 80 8.15 -15.42 -6.88
N LEU A 81 8.96 -16.43 -6.53
CA LEU A 81 8.51 -17.82 -6.45
C LEU A 81 7.47 -18.02 -5.34
N ILE A 82 7.68 -17.42 -4.16
CA ILE A 82 6.70 -17.48 -3.06
C ILE A 82 5.37 -16.87 -3.52
N CYS A 83 5.39 -15.68 -4.13
CA CYS A 83 4.18 -15.05 -4.67
C CYS A 83 3.51 -15.94 -5.73
N THR A 84 4.28 -16.50 -6.66
CA THR A 84 3.77 -17.35 -7.74
C THR A 84 3.08 -18.61 -7.20
N LEU A 85 3.73 -19.34 -6.29
CA LEU A 85 3.19 -20.56 -5.69
C LEU A 85 1.98 -20.25 -4.81
N ALA A 86 2.02 -19.16 -4.06
CA ALA A 86 0.89 -18.70 -3.25
C ALA A 86 -0.30 -18.31 -4.11
N THR A 87 -0.08 -17.60 -5.23
CA THR A 87 -1.10 -17.21 -6.19
C THR A 87 -1.73 -18.43 -6.86
N LEU A 88 -0.90 -19.41 -7.25
CA LEU A 88 -1.36 -20.68 -7.79
C LEU A 88 -2.21 -21.44 -6.76
N GLY A 89 -1.71 -21.57 -5.52
CA GLY A 89 -2.44 -22.26 -4.45
C GLY A 89 -3.76 -21.56 -4.09
N PHE A 90 -3.80 -20.23 -4.14
CA PHE A 90 -5.04 -19.47 -3.92
C PHE A 90 -6.10 -19.81 -4.98
N ALA A 91 -5.73 -19.97 -6.25
CA ALA A 91 -6.64 -20.36 -7.31
C ALA A 91 -7.35 -21.71 -7.03
N PHE A 92 -6.72 -22.60 -6.25
CA PHE A 92 -7.27 -23.91 -5.84
C PHE A 92 -7.88 -23.90 -4.44
N SER A 93 -8.02 -22.75 -3.80
CA SER A 93 -8.62 -22.66 -2.48
C SER A 93 -10.08 -23.13 -2.49
N SER A 94 -10.44 -23.98 -1.53
CA SER A 94 -11.78 -24.55 -1.37
C SER A 94 -12.55 -24.01 -0.16
N GLY A 95 -11.94 -23.12 0.64
CA GLY A 95 -12.57 -22.53 1.82
C GLY A 95 -11.70 -21.47 2.47
N TYR A 96 -12.22 -20.90 3.57
CA TYR A 96 -11.61 -19.79 4.29
C TYR A 96 -10.13 -20.03 4.67
N THR A 97 -9.85 -21.17 5.32
CA THR A 97 -8.50 -21.44 5.87
C THR A 97 -7.44 -21.54 4.78
N SER A 98 -7.73 -22.23 3.67
CA SER A 98 -6.80 -22.32 2.54
C SER A 98 -6.56 -20.97 1.88
N ALA A 99 -7.63 -20.20 1.66
CA ALA A 99 -7.53 -18.87 1.09
C ALA A 99 -6.71 -17.91 1.99
N LEU A 100 -6.94 -17.93 3.30
CA LEU A 100 -6.20 -17.16 4.29
C LEU A 100 -4.71 -17.51 4.28
N PHE A 101 -4.39 -18.81 4.27
CA PHE A 101 -3.00 -19.29 4.23
C PHE A 101 -2.25 -18.80 2.99
N TYR A 102 -2.86 -18.95 1.80
CA TYR A 102 -2.21 -18.48 0.57
C TYR A 102 -2.09 -16.95 0.50
N ARG A 103 -3.04 -16.21 1.06
CA ARG A 103 -2.93 -14.73 1.16
C ARG A 103 -1.79 -14.32 2.08
N PHE A 104 -1.61 -15.03 3.20
CA PHE A 104 -0.46 -14.82 4.08
C PHE A 104 0.87 -15.06 3.34
N LEU A 105 0.98 -16.15 2.56
CA LEU A 105 2.17 -16.43 1.75
C LEU A 105 2.39 -15.38 0.64
N MET A 106 1.32 -14.89 0.00
CA MET A 106 1.44 -13.77 -0.96
C MET A 106 2.03 -12.54 -0.28
N GLY A 107 1.53 -12.15 0.90
CA GLY A 107 2.05 -11.02 1.67
C GLY A 107 3.52 -11.20 2.06
N LEU A 108 3.92 -12.44 2.40
CA LEU A 108 5.32 -12.77 2.68
C LEU A 108 6.22 -12.51 1.47
N GLY A 109 5.88 -13.04 0.30
CA GLY A 109 6.66 -12.82 -0.92
C GLY A 109 6.66 -11.35 -1.36
N SER A 110 5.52 -10.69 -1.26
CA SER A 110 5.35 -9.28 -1.65
C SER A 110 6.14 -8.30 -0.80
N SER A 111 6.39 -8.63 0.47
CA SER A 111 7.15 -7.76 1.39
C SER A 111 8.56 -7.41 0.89
N PHE A 112 9.10 -8.19 -0.01
CA PHE A 112 10.41 -7.96 -0.64
C PHE A 112 10.37 -6.99 -1.83
N GLY A 113 9.19 -6.71 -2.40
CA GLY A 113 9.05 -5.99 -3.67
C GLY A 113 9.73 -4.63 -3.66
N PHE A 114 9.34 -3.77 -2.74
CA PHE A 114 9.88 -2.42 -2.65
C PHE A 114 11.37 -2.39 -2.25
N VAL A 115 11.79 -3.27 -1.35
CA VAL A 115 13.20 -3.34 -0.91
C VAL A 115 14.10 -3.80 -2.06
N CYS A 116 13.73 -4.83 -2.81
CA CYS A 116 14.49 -5.28 -3.99
C CYS A 116 14.55 -4.20 -5.07
N LEU A 117 13.48 -3.44 -5.23
CA LEU A 117 13.44 -2.31 -6.16
C LEU A 117 14.42 -1.21 -5.76
N LEU A 118 14.48 -0.84 -4.48
CA LEU A 118 15.44 0.13 -3.97
C LEU A 118 16.88 -0.36 -4.17
N LEU A 119 17.17 -1.63 -3.86
CA LEU A 119 18.49 -2.22 -4.11
C LEU A 119 18.88 -2.10 -5.59
N ALA A 120 17.95 -2.41 -6.51
CA ALA A 120 18.21 -2.26 -7.95
C ALA A 120 18.53 -0.81 -8.33
N VAL A 121 17.81 0.18 -7.77
CA VAL A 121 18.06 1.60 -8.02
C VAL A 121 19.45 2.01 -7.53
N TYR A 122 19.83 1.63 -6.31
CA TYR A 122 21.10 2.05 -5.71
C TYR A 122 22.31 1.33 -6.30
N ASP A 123 22.19 0.05 -6.64
CA ASP A 123 23.31 -0.77 -7.12
C ASP A 123 23.58 -0.63 -8.63
N TRP A 124 22.54 -0.38 -9.42
CA TRP A 124 22.64 -0.48 -10.89
C TRP A 124 22.42 0.84 -11.62
N LEU A 125 21.88 1.87 -10.97
CA LEU A 125 21.56 3.15 -11.62
C LEU A 125 22.48 4.30 -11.16
N PRO A 126 22.65 5.35 -11.99
CA PRO A 126 23.49 6.49 -11.65
C PRO A 126 22.99 7.25 -10.42
N ARG A 127 23.89 7.53 -9.47
CA ARG A 127 23.56 8.25 -8.22
C ARG A 127 22.80 9.57 -8.43
N LYS A 128 23.10 10.31 -9.49
CA LYS A 128 22.45 11.59 -9.81
C LYS A 128 20.96 11.47 -10.15
N ASN A 129 20.46 10.28 -10.49
CA ASN A 129 19.09 10.05 -10.94
C ASN A 129 18.28 9.16 -9.96
N ILE A 130 18.82 8.84 -8.79
CA ILE A 130 18.19 7.92 -7.83
C ILE A 130 16.76 8.37 -7.47
N ALA A 131 16.57 9.64 -7.11
CA ALA A 131 15.26 10.16 -6.73
C ALA A 131 14.23 10.03 -7.87
N PHE A 132 14.63 10.31 -9.11
CA PHE A 132 13.79 10.12 -10.29
C PHE A 132 13.35 8.67 -10.46
N PHE A 133 14.28 7.71 -10.35
CA PHE A 133 13.95 6.29 -10.51
C PHE A 133 13.12 5.74 -9.36
N ILE A 134 13.31 6.22 -8.13
CA ILE A 134 12.42 5.87 -7.00
C ILE A 134 11.00 6.39 -7.27
N GLY A 135 10.85 7.63 -7.69
CA GLY A 135 9.55 8.21 -8.04
C GLY A 135 8.86 7.46 -9.20
N LEU A 136 9.62 7.15 -10.26
CA LEU A 136 9.11 6.37 -11.40
C LEU A 136 8.73 4.95 -10.99
N SER A 137 9.45 4.36 -10.05
CA SER A 137 9.14 3.04 -9.49
C SER A 137 7.82 3.04 -8.72
N GLN A 138 7.58 4.06 -7.91
CA GLN A 138 6.31 4.22 -7.21
C GLN A 138 5.14 4.41 -8.19
N PHE A 139 5.34 5.21 -9.23
CA PHE A 139 4.34 5.38 -10.29
C PHE A 139 4.00 4.04 -10.95
N ILE A 140 5.03 3.26 -11.37
CA ILE A 140 4.85 1.93 -11.99
C ILE A 140 4.11 1.00 -11.03
N GLY A 141 4.51 0.95 -9.75
CA GLY A 141 3.84 0.13 -8.75
C GLY A 141 2.35 0.47 -8.60
N THR A 142 2.00 1.76 -8.61
CA THR A 142 0.62 2.24 -8.48
C THR A 142 -0.26 1.88 -9.70
N ILE A 143 0.34 1.61 -10.87
CA ILE A 143 -0.40 1.07 -12.02
C ILE A 143 -1.05 -0.28 -11.67
N GLY A 144 -0.43 -1.09 -10.80
CA GLY A 144 -0.99 -2.37 -10.34
C GLY A 144 -2.42 -2.23 -9.81
N PRO A 145 -2.65 -1.54 -8.70
CA PRO A 145 -3.99 -1.33 -8.16
C PRO A 145 -4.93 -0.56 -9.10
N MET A 146 -4.41 0.35 -9.92
CA MET A 146 -5.22 1.05 -10.91
C MET A 146 -5.78 0.08 -11.97
N LEU A 147 -4.98 -0.88 -12.45
CA LEU A 147 -5.41 -1.90 -13.40
C LEU A 147 -6.28 -2.97 -12.74
N ALA A 148 -6.05 -3.29 -11.48
CA ALA A 148 -6.77 -4.33 -10.73
C ALA A 148 -8.25 -4.01 -10.49
N ALA A 149 -8.68 -2.76 -10.62
CA ALA A 149 -10.07 -2.35 -10.42
C ALA A 149 -10.82 -2.20 -11.76
N GLY A 150 -10.95 -0.98 -12.30
CA GLY A 150 -11.78 -0.68 -13.47
C GLY A 150 -11.40 -1.42 -14.74
N PRO A 151 -10.16 -1.34 -15.23
CA PRO A 151 -9.75 -2.01 -16.46
C PRO A 151 -9.94 -3.53 -16.41
N LEU A 152 -9.55 -4.18 -15.30
CA LEU A 152 -9.75 -5.61 -15.13
C LEU A 152 -11.22 -5.99 -15.10
N ASN A 153 -12.05 -5.21 -14.40
CA ASN A 153 -13.49 -5.45 -14.35
C ASN A 153 -14.14 -5.34 -15.74
N SER A 154 -13.69 -4.40 -16.57
CA SER A 154 -14.18 -4.26 -17.95
C SER A 154 -13.78 -5.44 -18.83
N LEU A 155 -12.57 -5.96 -18.66
CA LEU A 155 -12.11 -7.15 -19.41
C LEU A 155 -12.87 -8.41 -19.02
N LEU A 156 -13.34 -8.49 -17.78
CA LEU A 156 -14.13 -9.61 -17.28
C LEU A 156 -15.63 -9.45 -17.55
N ALA A 157 -16.09 -8.26 -17.94
CA ALA A 157 -17.48 -8.00 -18.32
C ALA A 157 -17.82 -8.81 -19.58
N GLY A 158 -18.72 -9.79 -19.47
CA GLY A 158 -19.08 -10.68 -20.57
C GLY A 158 -18.48 -12.09 -20.50
N HIS A 159 -17.53 -12.33 -19.61
CA HIS A 159 -17.07 -13.66 -19.22
C HIS A 159 -17.54 -13.95 -17.81
N SER A 160 -17.84 -15.22 -17.49
CA SER A 160 -18.11 -15.61 -16.10
C SER A 160 -16.98 -15.07 -15.23
N HIS A 161 -17.30 -14.28 -14.18
CA HIS A 161 -16.32 -13.68 -13.25
C HIS A 161 -15.56 -14.78 -12.49
N ASN A 162 -14.78 -15.56 -13.22
CA ASN A 162 -14.05 -16.69 -12.65
C ASN A 162 -12.72 -16.17 -12.06
N TRP A 163 -12.76 -15.79 -10.79
CA TRP A 163 -11.59 -15.36 -10.06
C TRP A 163 -10.45 -16.41 -10.09
N ARG A 164 -10.78 -17.72 -10.13
CA ARG A 164 -9.78 -18.79 -10.21
C ARG A 164 -8.94 -18.70 -11.47
N SER A 165 -9.61 -18.51 -12.63
CA SER A 165 -8.90 -18.35 -13.92
C SER A 165 -7.98 -17.15 -13.91
N LEU A 166 -8.40 -16.03 -13.31
CA LEU A 166 -7.51 -14.88 -13.16
C LEU A 166 -6.28 -15.20 -12.31
N PHE A 167 -6.46 -15.86 -11.16
CA PHE A 167 -5.33 -16.22 -10.30
C PHE A 167 -4.39 -17.24 -10.97
N LEU A 168 -4.88 -18.13 -11.82
CA LEU A 168 -4.04 -18.99 -12.68
C LEU A 168 -3.21 -18.18 -13.69
N ILE A 169 -3.82 -17.17 -14.33
CA ILE A 169 -3.10 -16.26 -15.24
C ILE A 169 -2.05 -15.47 -14.48
N LEU A 170 -2.39 -14.94 -13.29
CA LEU A 170 -1.45 -14.21 -12.43
C LEU A 170 -0.29 -15.09 -11.96
N ALA A 171 -0.55 -16.36 -11.65
CA ALA A 171 0.51 -17.33 -11.34
C ALA A 171 1.43 -17.55 -12.56
N GLY A 172 0.88 -17.63 -13.76
CA GLY A 172 1.65 -17.68 -15.02
C GLY A 172 2.52 -16.44 -15.23
N ILE A 173 1.99 -15.24 -14.97
CA ILE A 173 2.75 -13.98 -15.00
C ILE A 173 3.87 -14.01 -13.96
N GLY A 174 3.59 -14.45 -12.74
CA GLY A 174 4.60 -14.60 -11.69
C GLY A 174 5.72 -15.57 -12.08
N ALA A 175 5.38 -16.72 -12.70
CA ALA A 175 6.37 -17.66 -13.24
C ALA A 175 7.23 -17.02 -14.35
N GLY A 176 6.61 -16.26 -15.25
CA GLY A 176 7.33 -15.48 -16.27
C GLY A 176 8.30 -14.47 -15.65
N LEU A 177 7.87 -13.74 -14.60
CA LEU A 177 8.74 -12.84 -13.85
C LEU A 177 9.91 -13.59 -13.19
N ALA A 178 9.65 -14.76 -12.59
CA ALA A 178 10.71 -15.59 -12.02
C ALA A 178 11.75 -16.02 -13.07
N CYS A 179 11.31 -16.39 -14.28
CA CYS A 179 12.19 -16.65 -15.40
C CYS A 179 13.01 -15.41 -15.81
N LEU A 180 12.39 -14.23 -15.90
CA LEU A 180 13.12 -12.98 -16.17
C LEU A 180 14.16 -12.68 -15.10
N VAL A 181 13.85 -12.90 -13.82
CA VAL A 181 14.82 -12.77 -12.71
C VAL A 181 15.98 -13.75 -12.87
N LEU A 182 15.69 -15.01 -13.19
CA LEU A 182 16.73 -16.05 -13.38
C LEU A 182 17.72 -15.70 -14.48
N TYR A 183 17.21 -15.22 -15.63
CA TYR A 183 18.04 -15.02 -16.81
C TYR A 183 18.72 -13.64 -16.86
N PHE A 184 18.04 -12.57 -16.42
CA PHE A 184 18.51 -11.19 -16.62
C PHE A 184 19.05 -10.52 -15.36
N VAL A 185 18.61 -10.92 -14.15
CA VAL A 185 19.14 -10.34 -12.92
C VAL A 185 20.47 -11.01 -12.58
N GLU A 186 21.51 -10.22 -12.46
CA GLU A 186 22.82 -10.71 -12.03
C GLU A 186 23.09 -10.41 -10.57
N GLN A 187 23.97 -11.22 -10.00
CA GLN A 187 24.44 -11.05 -8.64
C GLN A 187 25.62 -10.06 -8.66
N ASN A 188 25.45 -8.91 -8.04
CA ASN A 188 26.53 -7.92 -7.97
C ASN A 188 27.55 -8.35 -6.90
N ARG A 189 28.76 -8.78 -7.33
CA ARG A 189 29.81 -9.29 -6.43
C ARG A 189 30.67 -8.21 -5.77
N GLY A 190 30.44 -6.91 -6.02
CA GLY A 190 31.48 -5.91 -5.80
C GLY A 190 31.10 -4.61 -5.10
N ARG A 191 29.89 -4.46 -4.53
CA ARG A 191 29.60 -3.31 -3.69
C ARG A 191 29.17 -3.80 -2.30
N GLU A 192 30.03 -3.56 -1.31
CA GLU A 192 29.59 -3.43 0.07
C GLU A 192 28.57 -2.29 0.06
N GLY A 193 27.29 -2.66 0.17
CA GLY A 193 26.19 -1.71 0.05
C GLY A 193 26.16 -0.79 1.27
N ASP A 194 26.65 0.42 1.11
CA ASP A 194 26.54 1.49 2.12
C ASP A 194 25.08 1.84 2.46
N PHE A 195 24.11 1.29 1.72
CA PHE A 195 22.70 1.65 1.88
C PHE A 195 21.96 0.86 2.98
N PHE A 196 22.31 -0.41 3.19
CA PHE A 196 21.74 -1.25 4.24
C PHE A 196 22.82 -1.74 5.22
N ILE A 197 23.68 -0.85 5.73
CA ILE A 197 24.42 -1.17 6.94
C ILE A 197 23.41 -1.18 8.10
N LEU A 198 22.59 -2.21 8.13
CA LEU A 198 21.96 -2.63 9.37
C LEU A 198 23.09 -3.13 10.25
N SER A 199 23.62 -2.19 11.03
CA SER A 199 24.61 -2.36 12.07
C SER A 199 24.42 -3.71 12.78
N ARG A 200 25.52 -4.26 13.29
CA ARG A 200 25.57 -5.47 14.13
C ARG A 200 24.31 -5.63 15.00
N PRO A 201 23.81 -6.84 15.27
CA PRO A 201 22.55 -7.07 16.02
C PRO A 201 22.40 -6.27 17.32
N SER A 202 23.50 -5.99 18.00
CA SER A 202 23.55 -5.12 19.19
C SER A 202 23.16 -3.66 18.93
N THR A 203 23.43 -3.16 17.73
CA THR A 203 23.11 -1.77 17.32
C THR A 203 21.66 -1.68 16.80
N LEU A 204 21.12 -2.76 16.22
CA LEU A 204 19.73 -2.81 15.73
C LEU A 204 18.75 -2.60 16.90
N ARG A 205 18.91 -3.34 17.99
CA ARG A 205 18.05 -3.23 19.19
C ARG A 205 18.07 -1.81 19.77
N SER A 206 19.25 -1.20 19.89
CA SER A 206 19.37 0.17 20.42
C SER A 206 18.75 1.20 19.49
N ASN A 207 18.91 1.07 18.17
CA ASN A 207 18.32 1.97 17.18
C ASN A 207 16.78 1.87 17.15
N VAL A 208 16.23 0.66 17.24
CA VAL A 208 14.78 0.44 17.36
C VAL A 208 14.24 1.05 18.66
N GLN A 209 14.92 0.84 19.77
CA GLN A 209 14.50 1.45 21.06
C GLN A 209 14.54 2.98 21.02
N LEU A 210 15.57 3.57 20.40
CA LEU A 210 15.68 5.01 20.24
C LEU A 210 14.53 5.56 19.40
N LEU A 211 14.21 4.90 18.27
CA LEU A 211 13.11 5.28 17.39
C LEU A 211 11.76 5.22 18.12
N LEU A 212 11.47 4.11 18.80
CA LEU A 212 10.19 3.89 19.48
C LEU A 212 9.96 4.85 20.66
N ARG A 213 11.01 5.45 21.23
CA ARG A 213 10.90 6.49 22.26
C ARG A 213 10.49 7.86 21.72
N GLN A 214 10.62 8.08 20.42
CA GLN A 214 10.29 9.36 19.79
C GLN A 214 8.78 9.47 19.52
N LYS A 215 8.06 10.27 20.29
CA LYS A 215 6.60 10.49 20.13
C LYS A 215 6.22 10.95 18.73
N GLN A 216 7.05 11.80 18.11
CA GLN A 216 6.79 12.32 16.75
C GLN A 216 6.71 11.21 15.71
N VAL A 217 7.55 10.18 15.81
CA VAL A 217 7.55 9.03 14.88
C VAL A 217 6.21 8.28 14.93
N TRP A 218 5.61 8.14 16.12
CA TRP A 218 4.29 7.54 16.28
C TRP A 218 3.18 8.43 15.69
N TYR A 219 3.19 9.74 15.97
CA TYR A 219 2.19 10.66 15.42
C TYR A 219 2.22 10.69 13.90
N ILE A 220 3.41 10.72 13.29
CA ILE A 220 3.59 10.71 11.85
C ILE A 220 3.17 9.37 11.26
N GLY A 221 3.52 8.25 11.89
CA GLY A 221 3.12 6.92 11.45
C GLY A 221 1.60 6.71 11.48
N PHE A 222 0.94 7.13 12.57
CA PHE A 222 -0.53 7.11 12.63
C PHE A 222 -1.18 8.05 11.61
N TYR A 223 -0.63 9.24 11.39
CA TYR A 223 -1.12 10.11 10.32
C TYR A 223 -1.02 9.41 8.96
N SER A 224 0.15 8.81 8.65
CA SER A 224 0.37 8.10 7.39
C SER A 224 -0.63 6.96 7.18
N ALA A 225 -0.95 6.23 8.24
CA ALA A 225 -1.95 5.18 8.22
C ALA A 225 -3.36 5.75 7.98
N LEU A 226 -3.75 6.78 8.74
CA LEU A 226 -5.11 7.34 8.71
C LEU A 226 -5.42 8.04 7.38
N VAL A 227 -4.47 8.76 6.79
CA VAL A 227 -4.67 9.45 5.50
C VAL A 227 -4.81 8.49 4.34
N TYR A 228 -4.14 7.33 4.40
CA TYR A 228 -4.10 6.34 3.33
C TYR A 228 -5.22 5.30 3.41
N PHE A 229 -5.62 4.91 4.63
CA PHE A 229 -6.50 3.76 4.88
C PHE A 229 -7.84 3.82 4.14
N THR A 230 -8.45 4.99 4.00
CA THR A 230 -9.76 5.10 3.31
C THR A 230 -9.67 4.68 1.84
N LEU A 231 -8.62 5.12 1.12
CA LEU A 231 -8.35 4.69 -0.26
C LEU A 231 -8.15 3.19 -0.35
N GLU A 232 -7.29 2.66 0.52
CA GLU A 232 -6.94 1.24 0.58
C GLU A 232 -8.15 0.37 0.90
N TYR A 233 -8.94 0.73 1.92
CA TYR A 233 -10.13 0.00 2.32
C TYR A 233 -11.18 -0.07 1.19
N LEU A 234 -11.46 1.05 0.53
CA LEU A 234 -12.40 1.07 -0.59
C LEU A 234 -11.90 0.23 -1.79
N SER A 235 -10.60 0.14 -1.98
CA SER A 235 -9.99 -0.65 -3.07
C SER A 235 -9.99 -2.15 -2.79
N GLU A 236 -9.70 -2.55 -1.57
CA GLU A 236 -9.46 -3.95 -1.20
C GLU A 236 -10.71 -4.67 -0.66
N ASN A 237 -11.73 -3.91 -0.20
CA ASN A 237 -12.90 -4.45 0.48
C ASN A 237 -14.21 -3.97 -0.15
N GLU A 238 -15.03 -3.27 0.59
CA GLU A 238 -16.44 -3.00 0.31
C GLU A 238 -16.72 -1.79 -0.61
N GLY A 239 -15.68 -1.14 -1.18
CA GLY A 239 -15.88 0.10 -1.92
C GLY A 239 -16.78 -0.03 -3.16
N ILE A 240 -16.61 -1.10 -3.95
CA ILE A 240 -17.44 -1.35 -5.14
C ILE A 240 -18.88 -1.69 -4.72
N SER A 241 -19.04 -2.59 -3.73
CA SER A 241 -20.36 -2.99 -3.22
C SER A 241 -21.14 -1.79 -2.67
N PHE A 242 -20.50 -0.91 -1.92
CA PHE A 242 -21.10 0.34 -1.43
C PHE A 242 -21.61 1.21 -2.58
N LEU A 243 -20.81 1.41 -3.62
CA LEU A 243 -21.19 2.23 -4.79
C LEU A 243 -22.33 1.61 -5.60
N VAL A 244 -22.35 0.29 -5.74
CA VAL A 244 -23.44 -0.44 -6.38
C VAL A 244 -24.74 -0.27 -5.60
N HIS A 245 -24.74 -0.39 -4.27
CA HIS A 245 -25.91 -0.11 -3.43
C HIS A 245 -26.33 1.36 -3.51
N LYS A 246 -25.42 2.28 -3.81
CA LYS A 246 -25.72 3.71 -4.05
C LYS A 246 -26.38 3.95 -5.43
N GLY A 247 -26.51 2.91 -6.28
CA GLY A 247 -27.20 2.95 -7.57
C GLY A 247 -26.29 3.10 -8.78
N TYR A 248 -24.96 3.01 -8.61
CA TYR A 248 -24.04 3.04 -9.74
C TYR A 248 -23.78 1.64 -10.30
N SER A 249 -23.45 1.56 -11.59
CA SER A 249 -23.10 0.27 -12.22
C SER A 249 -21.78 -0.27 -11.63
N HIS A 250 -21.63 -1.59 -11.60
CA HIS A 250 -20.43 -2.25 -11.09
C HIS A 250 -19.17 -1.81 -11.85
N ILE A 251 -19.25 -1.67 -13.18
CA ILE A 251 -18.15 -1.21 -14.03
C ILE A 251 -17.75 0.23 -13.65
N PHE A 252 -18.71 1.15 -13.55
CA PHE A 252 -18.43 2.53 -13.18
C PHE A 252 -17.84 2.63 -11.77
N SER A 253 -18.36 1.86 -10.82
CA SER A 253 -17.83 1.78 -9.44
C SER A 253 -16.37 1.32 -9.42
N ALA A 254 -16.03 0.31 -10.21
CA ALA A 254 -14.65 -0.17 -10.33
C ALA A 254 -13.71 0.89 -10.95
N TYR A 255 -14.18 1.64 -11.96
CA TYR A 255 -13.40 2.75 -12.53
C TYR A 255 -13.19 3.91 -11.54
N LEU A 256 -14.14 4.18 -10.65
CA LEU A 256 -13.95 5.18 -9.58
C LEU A 256 -12.79 4.79 -8.65
N ILE A 257 -12.68 3.51 -8.30
CA ILE A 257 -11.52 3.00 -7.55
C ILE A 257 -10.21 3.22 -8.33
N SER A 258 -10.19 2.90 -9.64
CA SER A 258 -9.01 3.17 -10.48
C SER A 258 -8.65 4.65 -10.54
N ILE A 259 -9.64 5.54 -10.61
CA ILE A 259 -9.45 6.99 -10.63
C ILE A 259 -8.85 7.47 -9.30
N SER A 260 -9.24 6.88 -8.17
CA SER A 260 -8.61 7.23 -6.90
C SER A 260 -7.13 6.82 -6.85
N TRP A 261 -6.76 5.66 -7.40
CA TRP A 261 -5.35 5.28 -7.53
C TRP A 261 -4.57 6.17 -8.51
N LEU A 262 -5.22 6.64 -9.58
CA LEU A 262 -4.63 7.66 -10.46
C LEU A 262 -4.38 8.97 -9.71
N GLY A 263 -5.35 9.41 -8.89
CA GLY A 263 -5.18 10.57 -8.00
C GLY A 263 -4.00 10.41 -7.04
N TYR A 264 -3.84 9.23 -6.46
CA TYR A 264 -2.70 8.89 -5.60
C TYR A 264 -1.37 8.93 -6.36
N ALA A 265 -1.30 8.32 -7.55
CA ALA A 265 -0.09 8.27 -8.38
C ALA A 265 0.40 9.67 -8.78
N ILE A 266 -0.52 10.57 -9.15
CA ILE A 266 -0.22 11.96 -9.48
C ILE A 266 0.10 12.75 -8.19
N GLY A 267 -0.65 12.50 -7.13
CA GLY A 267 -0.53 13.20 -5.86
C GLY A 267 0.84 13.02 -5.19
N CYS A 268 1.42 11.83 -5.23
CA CYS A 268 2.73 11.56 -4.61
C CYS A 268 3.84 12.53 -5.10
N PRO A 269 4.14 12.64 -6.39
CA PRO A 269 5.15 13.59 -6.87
C PRO A 269 4.69 15.05 -6.73
N PHE A 270 3.40 15.34 -6.94
CA PHE A 270 2.86 16.69 -6.88
C PHE A 270 2.95 17.27 -5.47
N LEU A 271 2.46 16.57 -4.45
CA LEU A 271 2.52 17.03 -3.07
C LEU A 271 3.96 17.06 -2.53
N GLY A 272 4.79 16.09 -2.93
CA GLY A 272 6.22 16.10 -2.63
C GLY A 272 6.90 17.37 -3.16
N TYR A 273 6.72 17.68 -4.44
CA TYR A 273 7.25 18.88 -5.07
C TYR A 273 6.73 20.17 -4.37
N LEU A 274 5.43 20.23 -4.11
CA LEU A 274 4.83 21.39 -3.45
C LEU A 274 5.38 21.61 -2.04
N SER A 275 5.56 20.52 -1.28
CA SER A 275 6.15 20.53 0.05
C SER A 275 7.61 21.00 0.04
N ASP A 276 8.41 20.50 -0.92
CA ASP A 276 9.82 20.89 -1.05
C ASP A 276 9.95 22.35 -1.50
N LYS A 277 9.10 22.80 -2.42
CA LYS A 277 9.08 24.21 -2.87
C LYS A 277 8.66 25.17 -1.75
N ALA A 278 7.66 24.80 -0.97
CA ALA A 278 7.19 25.60 0.17
C ALA A 278 8.14 25.51 1.39
N GLN A 279 9.09 24.56 1.40
CA GLN A 279 9.94 24.22 2.56
C GLN A 279 9.12 23.99 3.83
N GLN A 280 7.96 23.37 3.68
CA GLN A 280 7.01 23.08 4.77
C GLN A 280 6.34 21.73 4.54
N ARG A 281 6.31 20.90 5.56
CA ARG A 281 5.67 19.58 5.53
C ARG A 281 4.25 19.61 6.08
N LYS A 282 4.08 20.22 7.24
CA LYS A 282 2.81 20.21 7.99
C LYS A 282 1.62 20.80 7.22
N PRO A 283 1.70 21.96 6.55
CA PRO A 283 0.57 22.50 5.75
C PRO A 283 0.12 21.54 4.66
N ILE A 284 1.07 20.85 4.01
CA ILE A 284 0.75 19.86 2.96
C ILE A 284 0.08 18.61 3.56
N MET A 285 0.50 18.17 4.74
CA MET A 285 -0.17 17.08 5.46
C MET A 285 -1.61 17.45 5.81
N VAL A 286 -1.83 18.65 6.37
CA VAL A 286 -3.16 19.14 6.71
C VAL A 286 -4.04 19.26 5.45
N PHE A 287 -3.51 19.82 4.37
CA PHE A 287 -4.20 19.88 3.08
C PHE A 287 -4.60 18.49 2.57
N SER A 288 -3.67 17.55 2.58
CA SER A 288 -3.88 16.18 2.09
C SER A 288 -5.02 15.48 2.83
N ILE A 289 -4.97 15.49 4.16
CA ILE A 289 -6.00 14.80 4.95
C ILE A 289 -7.35 15.53 4.90
N SER A 290 -7.35 16.86 4.70
CA SER A 290 -8.57 17.63 4.44
C SER A 290 -9.22 17.21 3.12
N CYS A 291 -8.41 16.97 2.07
CA CYS A 291 -8.91 16.45 0.80
C CYS A 291 -9.58 15.07 0.99
N VAL A 292 -8.98 14.16 1.76
CA VAL A 292 -9.58 12.85 2.08
C VAL A 292 -10.88 13.04 2.84
N LEU A 293 -10.88 13.85 3.90
CA LEU A 293 -12.03 14.06 4.76
C LEU A 293 -13.22 14.64 3.98
N LEU A 294 -12.99 15.69 3.20
CA LEU A 294 -14.06 16.37 2.45
C LEU A 294 -14.58 15.50 1.31
N SER A 295 -13.66 14.90 0.51
CA SER A 295 -14.06 14.06 -0.62
C SER A 295 -14.81 12.81 -0.15
N PHE A 296 -14.32 12.11 0.87
CA PHE A 296 -14.98 10.92 1.37
C PHE A 296 -16.32 11.22 2.05
N SER A 297 -16.42 12.32 2.80
CA SER A 297 -17.72 12.77 3.37
C SER A 297 -18.73 13.08 2.26
N ALA A 298 -18.31 13.71 1.18
CA ALA A 298 -19.18 13.98 0.03
C ALA A 298 -19.59 12.67 -0.67
N ILE A 299 -18.66 11.74 -0.90
CA ILE A 299 -18.94 10.42 -1.49
C ILE A 299 -19.96 9.65 -0.63
N LEU A 300 -19.83 9.71 0.70
CA LEU A 300 -20.67 8.94 1.61
C LEU A 300 -22.09 9.50 1.72
N TYR A 301 -22.24 10.80 1.89
CA TYR A 301 -23.51 11.39 2.28
C TYR A 301 -24.26 12.14 1.16
N LEU A 302 -23.56 12.67 0.15
CA LEU A 302 -24.21 13.50 -0.86
C LEU A 302 -24.68 12.69 -2.08
N PRO A 303 -25.82 13.07 -2.68
CA PRO A 303 -26.26 12.56 -3.98
C PRO A 303 -25.48 13.26 -5.09
N LEU A 304 -24.29 12.75 -5.41
CA LEU A 304 -23.38 13.37 -6.39
C LEU A 304 -23.75 12.96 -7.82
N SER A 305 -23.57 13.88 -8.78
CA SER A 305 -23.54 13.52 -10.19
C SER A 305 -22.31 12.66 -10.50
N GLN A 306 -22.34 11.90 -11.59
CA GLN A 306 -21.21 11.05 -11.99
C GLN A 306 -19.90 11.86 -12.12
N THR A 307 -19.96 13.05 -12.71
CA THR A 307 -18.79 13.93 -12.88
C THR A 307 -18.25 14.41 -11.53
N ALA A 308 -19.13 14.83 -10.60
CA ALA A 308 -18.74 15.23 -9.25
C ALA A 308 -18.11 14.06 -8.48
N LEU A 309 -18.66 12.86 -8.65
CA LEU A 309 -18.14 11.66 -8.02
C LEU A 309 -16.74 11.30 -8.52
N ILE A 310 -16.48 11.40 -9.84
CA ILE A 310 -15.14 11.27 -10.42
C ILE A 310 -14.16 12.25 -9.78
N GLY A 311 -14.56 13.52 -9.65
CA GLY A 311 -13.75 14.54 -8.98
C GLY A 311 -13.46 14.22 -7.52
N CYS A 312 -14.45 13.72 -6.78
CA CYS A 312 -14.27 13.31 -5.37
C CYS A 312 -13.32 12.11 -5.24
N PHE A 313 -13.41 11.09 -6.11
CA PHE A 313 -12.48 9.96 -6.08
C PHE A 313 -11.05 10.35 -6.48
N LEU A 314 -10.89 11.23 -7.45
CA LEU A 314 -9.59 11.80 -7.79
C LEU A 314 -8.97 12.58 -6.61
N MET A 315 -9.78 13.43 -5.93
CA MET A 315 -9.36 14.17 -4.73
C MET A 315 -9.06 13.23 -3.55
N LEU A 316 -9.84 12.16 -3.38
CA LEU A 316 -9.57 11.15 -2.35
C LEU A 316 -8.18 10.56 -2.53
N GLY A 317 -7.84 10.14 -3.75
CA GLY A 317 -6.54 9.59 -4.07
C GLY A 317 -5.40 10.60 -3.89
N LEU A 318 -5.59 11.83 -4.41
CA LEU A 318 -4.63 12.90 -4.23
C LEU A 318 -4.39 13.20 -2.74
N GLY A 319 -5.44 13.25 -1.93
CA GLY A 319 -5.32 13.42 -0.48
C GLY A 319 -4.59 12.25 0.19
N ALA A 320 -4.93 11.00 -0.16
CA ALA A 320 -4.28 9.81 0.37
C ALA A 320 -2.78 9.76 0.09
N SER A 321 -2.30 10.40 -0.98
CA SER A 321 -0.86 10.52 -1.30
C SER A 321 -0.07 11.36 -0.27
N GLY A 322 -0.74 12.06 0.65
CA GLY A 322 -0.14 12.67 1.83
C GLY A 322 0.64 11.70 2.71
N GLN A 323 0.40 10.39 2.56
CA GLN A 323 1.22 9.33 3.13
C GLN A 323 2.70 9.49 2.76
N SER A 324 3.01 9.89 1.53
CA SER A 324 4.39 10.09 1.06
C SER A 324 5.12 11.21 1.81
N ILE A 325 4.40 12.25 2.25
CA ILE A 325 4.94 13.30 3.10
C ILE A 325 5.29 12.75 4.49
N GLY A 326 4.50 11.79 5.02
CA GLY A 326 4.82 11.09 6.25
C GLY A 326 6.18 10.37 6.18
N PHE A 327 6.50 9.71 5.07
CA PHE A 327 7.83 9.11 4.87
C PHE A 327 8.94 10.18 4.81
N ALA A 328 8.70 11.32 4.16
CA ALA A 328 9.67 12.41 4.10
C ALA A 328 9.96 12.97 5.50
N ILE A 329 8.94 13.27 6.31
CA ILE A 329 9.13 13.75 7.69
C ILE A 329 9.84 12.72 8.55
N ILE A 330 9.50 11.44 8.47
CA ILE A 330 10.21 10.39 9.23
C ILE A 330 11.70 10.37 8.87
N SER A 331 12.05 10.56 7.60
CA SER A 331 13.44 10.64 7.19
C SER A 331 14.19 11.83 7.82
N GLU A 332 13.49 12.92 8.09
CA GLU A 332 14.03 14.12 8.72
C GLU A 332 14.21 13.97 10.26
N TYR A 333 13.39 13.09 10.88
CA TYR A 333 13.56 12.69 12.29
C TYR A 333 14.61 11.60 12.49
N CYS A 334 14.94 10.83 11.45
CA CYS A 334 15.87 9.71 11.55
C CYS A 334 17.26 10.09 11.08
N GLN A 335 18.29 9.81 11.90
CA GLN A 335 19.68 9.88 11.46
C GLN A 335 19.97 8.77 10.43
N ALA A 336 21.02 8.95 9.61
CA ALA A 336 21.43 7.99 8.59
C ALA A 336 21.55 6.54 9.12
N ARG A 337 22.06 6.38 10.37
CA ARG A 337 22.26 5.07 11.02
C ARG A 337 20.98 4.27 11.29
N TYR A 338 19.77 4.90 11.35
CA TYR A 338 18.50 4.22 11.59
C TYR A 338 17.36 4.70 10.67
N LEU A 339 17.71 5.41 9.60
CA LEU A 339 16.75 5.89 8.60
C LEU A 339 15.90 4.75 8.04
N THR A 340 16.53 3.67 7.61
CA THR A 340 15.84 2.50 7.04
C THR A 340 14.85 1.88 8.04
N ILE A 341 15.23 1.82 9.33
CA ILE A 341 14.36 1.32 10.40
C ILE A 341 13.14 2.25 10.58
N GLY A 342 13.34 3.56 10.51
CA GLY A 342 12.27 4.55 10.62
C GLY A 342 11.26 4.43 9.47
N LEU A 343 11.73 4.31 8.24
CA LEU A 343 10.89 4.11 7.06
C LEU A 343 10.14 2.77 7.12
N ALA A 344 10.82 1.70 7.51
CA ALA A 344 10.23 0.38 7.72
C ALA A 344 9.16 0.41 8.83
N PHE A 345 9.42 1.10 9.94
CA PHE A 345 8.46 1.27 11.04
C PHE A 345 7.20 2.02 10.58
N ASN A 346 7.35 3.11 9.82
CA ASN A 346 6.22 3.86 9.27
C ASN A 346 5.35 2.95 8.38
N ASN A 347 5.99 2.19 7.49
CA ASN A 347 5.27 1.26 6.61
C ASN A 347 4.60 0.13 7.40
N SER A 348 5.27 -0.42 8.41
CA SER A 348 4.69 -1.43 9.32
C SER A 348 3.43 -0.90 10.02
N LEU A 349 3.47 0.33 10.54
CA LEU A 349 2.30 0.95 11.19
C LEU A 349 1.12 1.08 10.22
N ILE A 350 1.36 1.50 8.99
CA ILE A 350 0.32 1.60 7.96
C ILE A 350 -0.31 0.21 7.72
N MET A 351 0.51 -0.82 7.54
CA MET A 351 0.04 -2.18 7.29
C MET A 351 -0.72 -2.77 8.48
N PHE A 352 -0.21 -2.64 9.71
CA PHE A 352 -0.89 -3.14 10.91
C PHE A 352 -2.19 -2.40 11.18
N TYR A 353 -2.21 -1.10 10.93
CA TYR A 353 -3.42 -0.31 11.08
C TYR A 353 -4.51 -0.80 10.12
N SER A 354 -4.18 -0.99 8.85
CA SER A 354 -5.10 -1.50 7.84
C SER A 354 -5.54 -2.94 8.15
N ALA A 355 -4.58 -3.80 8.52
CA ALA A 355 -4.83 -5.19 8.89
C ALA A 355 -5.82 -5.35 10.07
N SER A 356 -5.83 -4.43 11.00
CA SER A 356 -6.74 -4.45 12.16
C SER A 356 -8.06 -3.74 11.91
N SER A 357 -8.02 -2.63 11.16
CA SER A 357 -9.21 -1.79 10.94
C SER A 357 -10.17 -2.37 9.91
N ALA A 358 -9.67 -3.09 8.89
CA ALA A 358 -10.53 -3.67 7.86
C ALA A 358 -11.50 -4.73 8.41
N PRO A 359 -11.07 -5.73 9.22
CA PRO A 359 -12.00 -6.67 9.85
C PRO A 359 -12.98 -6.02 10.84
N PHE A 360 -12.55 -4.94 11.51
CA PHE A 360 -13.43 -4.20 12.40
C PHE A 360 -14.61 -3.56 11.65
N ILE A 361 -14.35 -2.96 10.48
CA ILE A 361 -15.43 -2.44 9.63
C ILE A 361 -16.27 -3.58 9.06
N GLY A 362 -15.66 -4.72 8.68
CA GLY A 362 -16.38 -5.93 8.29
C GLY A 362 -17.34 -6.42 9.38
N TYR A 363 -16.89 -6.43 10.64
CA TYR A 363 -17.73 -6.78 11.80
C TYR A 363 -18.93 -5.82 11.96
N LEU A 364 -18.72 -4.53 11.75
CA LEU A 364 -19.82 -3.55 11.78
C LEU A 364 -20.84 -3.81 10.67
N LEU A 365 -20.39 -4.21 9.48
CA LEU A 365 -21.26 -4.54 8.34
C LEU A 365 -22.03 -5.84 8.56
N GLU A 366 -21.49 -6.80 9.31
CA GLU A 366 -22.18 -8.04 9.67
C GLU A 366 -23.22 -7.85 10.79
N SER A 367 -23.09 -6.79 11.58
CA SER A 367 -24.04 -6.54 12.68
C SER A 367 -25.45 -6.43 12.11
N LYS A 368 -26.39 -7.21 12.66
CA LYS A 368 -27.80 -7.19 12.26
C LYS A 368 -28.31 -5.76 12.29
N SER A 369 -28.62 -5.21 11.12
CA SER A 369 -29.18 -3.90 11.01
C SER A 369 -30.70 -4.03 10.92
N ASP A 370 -31.42 -3.33 11.78
CA ASP A 370 -32.85 -3.09 11.64
C ASP A 370 -33.17 -2.13 10.47
N TYR A 371 -32.16 -1.78 9.68
CA TYR A 371 -32.31 -0.84 8.57
C TYR A 371 -32.87 -1.53 7.33
N VAL A 372 -34.04 -1.10 6.91
CA VAL A 372 -34.69 -1.52 5.67
C VAL A 372 -33.87 -1.09 4.43
N ASN A 373 -33.03 -0.05 4.56
CA ASN A 373 -32.24 0.49 3.44
C ASN A 373 -30.76 0.17 3.61
N PRO A 374 -30.17 -0.66 2.71
CA PRO A 374 -28.75 -1.04 2.75
C PRO A 374 -27.78 0.16 2.73
N ILE A 375 -28.11 1.24 2.02
CA ILE A 375 -27.27 2.45 1.96
C ILE A 375 -27.10 3.09 3.33
N VAL A 376 -28.16 3.19 4.11
CA VAL A 376 -28.11 3.77 5.46
C VAL A 376 -27.18 2.94 6.35
N HIS A 377 -27.22 1.62 6.19
CA HIS A 377 -26.31 0.72 6.89
C HIS A 377 -24.84 0.97 6.52
N TYR A 378 -24.52 1.03 5.22
CA TYR A 378 -23.16 1.39 4.76
C TYR A 378 -22.74 2.77 5.28
N GLN A 379 -23.59 3.78 5.22
CA GLN A 379 -23.30 5.12 5.72
C GLN A 379 -22.91 5.11 7.20
N LYS A 380 -23.66 4.36 8.02
CA LYS A 380 -23.37 4.22 9.44
C LYS A 380 -22.05 3.50 9.70
N CYS A 381 -21.79 2.39 9.02
CA CYS A 381 -20.53 1.64 9.17
C CYS A 381 -19.32 2.45 8.66
N PHE A 382 -19.44 3.09 7.49
CA PHE A 382 -18.36 3.86 6.90
C PHE A 382 -18.14 5.23 7.55
N SER A 383 -19.08 5.74 8.38
CA SER A 383 -18.81 6.93 9.19
C SER A 383 -17.62 6.75 10.13
N VAL A 384 -17.27 5.51 10.49
CA VAL A 384 -16.04 5.20 11.22
C VAL A 384 -14.80 5.67 10.46
N LEU A 385 -14.76 5.53 9.12
CA LEU A 385 -13.65 6.05 8.30
C LEU A 385 -13.53 7.57 8.43
N ILE A 386 -14.65 8.30 8.47
CA ILE A 386 -14.64 9.76 8.69
C ILE A 386 -14.07 10.10 10.06
N VAL A 387 -14.48 9.38 11.11
CA VAL A 387 -13.93 9.57 12.46
C VAL A 387 -12.42 9.34 12.46
N LEU A 388 -11.95 8.26 11.83
CA LEU A 388 -10.53 7.93 11.74
C LEU A 388 -9.73 8.99 10.99
N VAL A 389 -10.23 9.45 9.84
CA VAL A 389 -9.59 10.55 9.08
C VAL A 389 -9.61 11.85 9.88
N SER A 390 -10.69 12.14 10.62
CA SER A 390 -10.75 13.32 11.50
C SER A 390 -9.73 13.27 12.63
N LEU A 391 -9.47 12.08 13.20
CA LEU A 391 -8.38 11.89 14.16
C LEU A 391 -7.00 12.20 13.53
N GLY A 392 -6.76 11.75 12.30
CA GLY A 392 -5.55 12.09 11.55
C GLY A 392 -5.41 13.58 11.26
N PHE A 393 -6.55 14.25 10.97
CA PHE A 393 -6.58 15.70 10.81
C PHE A 393 -6.19 16.43 12.09
N LEU A 394 -6.75 16.02 13.24
CA LEU A 394 -6.38 16.59 14.55
C LEU A 394 -4.91 16.31 14.89
N LEU A 395 -4.39 15.11 14.57
CA LEU A 395 -2.97 14.80 14.76
C LEU A 395 -2.07 15.72 13.93
N SER A 396 -2.43 15.98 12.67
CA SER A 396 -1.66 16.87 11.79
C SER A 396 -1.67 18.32 12.27
N LEU A 397 -2.76 18.81 12.82
CA LEU A 397 -2.88 20.18 13.34
C LEU A 397 -2.15 20.38 14.67
N GLY A 398 -2.40 19.48 15.63
CA GLY A 398 -2.02 19.71 17.04
C GLY A 398 -0.70 19.06 17.47
N PHE A 399 -0.36 17.88 16.94
CA PHE A 399 0.68 17.03 17.52
C PHE A 399 1.93 16.89 16.64
N ILE A 400 1.80 16.93 15.32
CA ILE A 400 2.95 16.85 14.42
C ILE A 400 3.64 18.20 14.36
N LYS A 401 4.95 18.18 14.63
CA LYS A 401 5.81 19.38 14.57
C LYS A 401 6.35 19.56 13.16
N GLU A 402 6.43 20.82 12.71
CA GLU A 402 7.04 21.17 11.44
C GLU A 402 8.55 20.94 11.44
N THR A 403 9.09 20.40 10.36
CA THR A 403 10.54 20.12 10.21
C THR A 403 11.24 21.09 9.26
N PHE A 404 10.46 21.86 8.48
CA PHE A 404 10.98 22.79 7.46
C PHE A 404 11.92 22.11 6.45
N CYS A 405 11.63 20.85 6.09
CA CYS A 405 12.46 20.02 5.19
C CYS A 405 13.92 19.88 5.66
N LYS A 406 14.19 19.91 6.96
CA LYS A 406 15.53 19.82 7.55
C LYS A 406 15.60 18.69 8.56
N GLN A 407 16.78 18.08 8.65
CA GLN A 407 17.03 17.10 9.72
C GLN A 407 16.89 17.73 11.11
N VAL A 408 16.18 17.03 11.99
CA VAL A 408 15.94 17.46 13.36
C VAL A 408 17.15 17.08 14.22
N ASN A 409 17.71 18.05 14.98
CA ASN A 409 18.88 17.82 15.85
C ASN A 409 18.55 16.89 17.03
N GLU A 410 19.51 16.03 17.43
CA GLU A 410 19.36 15.07 18.54
C GLU A 410 18.93 15.72 19.85
N ASN A 411 19.42 16.91 20.17
CA ASN A 411 19.07 17.63 21.39
C ASN A 411 17.59 18.04 21.47
N THR A 412 16.87 18.00 20.35
CA THR A 412 15.43 18.30 20.24
C THR A 412 14.57 17.03 20.30
N LEU A 413 15.17 15.85 20.07
CA LEU A 413 14.47 14.57 19.97
C LEU A 413 14.13 13.95 21.34
N LEU A 414 14.82 14.36 22.39
CA LEU A 414 14.69 13.81 23.76
C LEU A 414 13.84 14.69 24.70
N LYS A 415 13.38 15.84 24.22
CA LYS A 415 12.39 16.71 24.89
C LYS A 415 10.99 16.49 24.32
#